data_c8fee0643d9bd5794a387e69e9da7d23
#
_entry.id   c8fee0643d9bd5794a387e69e9da7d23
#
_cell.length_a   1.000
_cell.length_b   1.000
_cell.length_c   1.000
_cell.angle_alpha   90.00
_cell.angle_beta   90.00
_cell.angle_gamma   90.00
#
_symmetry.space_group_name_H-M   'P 1'
#
loop_
_entity.id
_entity.type
_entity.pdbx_description
1 polymer ?
#
loop_
_entity_poly.entity_id
_entity_poly.type
_entity_poly.pdbx_seq_one_letter_code
_entity_poly.pdbx_strand_id
1 'polypeptide(L)'
;MNIGFISIFILVILLCIPVYLIYFFKLNLQHKVALAIGKAVGFLALTGIIYKLELSWNSITFNLLLVVLLALLTAFVTVSKARSNMKKYFVPAFLSTLIVTFCLGIFVLLLIGSLVDALEIGYLLPVAGFMAGSIIESNYKALDAYYAGLKHHRALYYYLLGNGASHNQAVKYFVKRALEVSMIPTLKRMSYVVIGISPIVVWAMLMLGWDIYVAILTQLIGLAMMLSASSLSLLLTLIIAKRYVFDAYGNLKSNEKEEKTEA
;
A
#
# COMPACT_ATOMS: atom_id res chain seq x y z
N MET A 1 -20.21 7.39 23.58
CA MET A 1 -21.27 6.80 22.71
C MET A 1 -21.42 5.34 23.09
N ASN A 2 -22.53 4.94 23.72
CA ASN A 2 -22.77 3.52 24.03
C ASN A 2 -23.08 2.78 22.72
N ILE A 3 -22.06 2.16 22.15
CA ILE A 3 -22.24 1.22 21.03
C ILE A 3 -22.87 -0.04 21.64
N GLY A 4 -24.19 -0.01 21.79
CA GLY A 4 -24.95 -1.08 22.41
C GLY A 4 -25.35 -2.15 21.42
N PHE A 5 -26.14 -3.11 21.89
CA PHE A 5 -26.74 -4.21 21.14
C PHE A 5 -27.34 -3.78 19.78
N ILE A 6 -27.90 -2.57 19.71
CA ILE A 6 -28.50 -2.00 18.49
C ILE A 6 -27.50 -1.90 17.36
N SER A 7 -26.25 -1.45 17.63
CA SER A 7 -25.22 -1.31 16.57
C SER A 7 -24.77 -2.66 16.03
N ILE A 8 -24.66 -3.67 16.90
CA ILE A 8 -24.33 -5.05 16.49
C ILE A 8 -25.49 -5.63 15.64
N PHE A 9 -26.73 -5.38 16.04
CA PHE A 9 -27.90 -5.82 15.30
C PHE A 9 -27.98 -5.21 13.89
N ILE A 10 -27.72 -3.91 13.78
CA ILE A 10 -27.64 -3.20 12.49
C ILE A 10 -26.51 -3.79 11.62
N LEU A 11 -25.33 -4.06 12.20
CA LEU A 11 -24.22 -4.68 11.48
C LEU A 11 -24.61 -6.04 10.90
N VAL A 12 -25.28 -6.88 11.69
CA VAL A 12 -25.74 -8.20 11.24
C VAL A 12 -26.74 -8.07 10.09
N ILE A 13 -27.71 -7.16 10.19
CA ILE A 13 -28.70 -6.91 9.12
C ILE A 13 -27.99 -6.49 7.83
N LEU A 14 -27.04 -5.55 7.91
CA LEU A 14 -26.29 -5.09 6.75
C LEU A 14 -25.48 -6.22 6.09
N LEU A 15 -24.92 -7.14 6.87
CA LEU A 15 -24.18 -8.29 6.36
C LEU A 15 -25.12 -9.37 5.79
N CYS A 16 -26.35 -9.48 6.28
CA CYS A 16 -27.34 -10.42 5.75
C CYS A 16 -27.75 -10.10 4.30
N ILE A 17 -27.74 -8.82 3.90
CA ILE A 17 -28.16 -8.42 2.54
C ILE A 17 -27.26 -9.08 1.46
N PRO A 18 -25.94 -8.89 1.44
CA PRO A 18 -25.09 -9.53 0.43
C PRO A 18 -25.11 -11.06 0.53
N VAL A 19 -25.19 -11.62 1.74
CA VAL A 19 -25.28 -13.08 1.94
C VAL A 19 -26.55 -13.63 1.33
N TYR A 20 -27.69 -12.97 1.53
CA TYR A 20 -28.97 -13.34 0.92
C TYR A 20 -28.90 -13.30 -0.61
N LEU A 21 -28.34 -12.25 -1.20
CA LEU A 21 -28.17 -12.14 -2.66
C LEU A 21 -27.30 -13.25 -3.23
N ILE A 22 -26.21 -13.60 -2.56
CA ILE A 22 -25.32 -14.69 -2.96
C ILE A 22 -26.04 -16.03 -2.95
N TYR A 23 -26.88 -16.26 -1.94
CA TYR A 23 -27.69 -17.48 -1.84
C TYR A 23 -28.78 -17.51 -2.89
N PHE A 24 -29.54 -16.42 -3.05
CA PHE A 24 -30.63 -16.30 -3.99
C PHE A 24 -30.22 -16.50 -5.45
N PHE A 25 -29.12 -15.86 -5.85
CA PHE A 25 -28.57 -15.98 -7.21
C PHE A 25 -27.62 -17.16 -7.40
N LYS A 26 -27.47 -18.04 -6.39
CA LYS A 26 -26.57 -19.20 -6.41
C LYS A 26 -25.14 -18.86 -6.87
N LEU A 27 -24.61 -17.72 -6.41
CA LEU A 27 -23.27 -17.28 -6.76
C LEU A 27 -22.23 -18.15 -6.03
N ASN A 28 -21.23 -18.65 -6.76
CA ASN A 28 -20.10 -19.40 -6.18
C ASN A 28 -19.13 -18.50 -5.39
N LEU A 29 -19.66 -17.55 -4.60
CA LEU A 29 -18.89 -16.57 -3.83
C LEU A 29 -18.99 -16.78 -2.31
N GLN A 30 -19.81 -17.73 -1.86
CA GLN A 30 -20.08 -17.97 -0.43
C GLN A 30 -18.80 -18.11 0.39
N HIS A 31 -17.90 -18.99 -0.04
CA HIS A 31 -16.61 -19.21 0.65
C HIS A 31 -15.70 -17.97 0.62
N LYS A 32 -15.66 -17.23 -0.49
CA LYS A 32 -14.85 -16.01 -0.62
C LYS A 32 -15.34 -14.89 0.30
N VAL A 33 -16.66 -14.73 0.43
CA VAL A 33 -17.27 -13.71 1.29
C VAL A 33 -17.11 -14.08 2.77
N ALA A 34 -17.38 -15.34 3.15
CA ALA A 34 -17.15 -15.79 4.52
C ALA A 34 -15.70 -15.60 4.95
N LEU A 35 -14.75 -15.95 4.08
CA LEU A 35 -13.32 -15.77 4.33
C LEU A 35 -12.92 -14.29 4.38
N ALA A 36 -13.53 -13.42 3.56
CA ALA A 36 -13.27 -11.99 3.58
C ALA A 36 -13.77 -11.33 4.87
N ILE A 37 -15.00 -11.68 5.30
CA ILE A 37 -15.57 -11.19 6.56
C ILE A 37 -14.74 -11.69 7.75
N GLY A 38 -14.40 -12.98 7.78
CA GLY A 38 -13.56 -13.54 8.84
C GLY A 38 -12.20 -12.88 8.93
N LYS A 39 -11.55 -12.60 7.80
CA LYS A 39 -10.29 -11.85 7.77
C LYS A 39 -10.48 -10.41 8.26
N ALA A 40 -11.54 -9.72 7.84
CA ALA A 40 -11.79 -8.35 8.27
C ALA A 40 -11.98 -8.27 9.79
N VAL A 41 -12.81 -9.14 10.36
CA VAL A 41 -13.04 -9.21 11.82
C VAL A 41 -11.74 -9.58 12.55
N GLY A 42 -11.00 -10.58 12.06
CA GLY A 42 -9.74 -11.00 12.66
C GLY A 42 -8.67 -9.90 12.65
N PHE A 43 -8.51 -9.19 11.53
CA PHE A 43 -7.55 -8.07 11.44
C PHE A 43 -7.97 -6.87 12.29
N LEU A 44 -9.26 -6.54 12.35
CA LEU A 44 -9.74 -5.46 13.22
C LEU A 44 -9.55 -5.81 14.70
N ALA A 45 -9.84 -7.04 15.10
CA ALA A 45 -9.60 -7.49 16.47
C ALA A 45 -8.09 -7.44 16.83
N LEU A 46 -7.24 -7.90 15.91
CA LEU A 46 -5.78 -7.84 16.08
C LEU A 46 -5.30 -6.40 16.19
N THR A 47 -5.80 -5.50 15.34
CA THR A 47 -5.50 -4.06 15.42
C THR A 47 -5.91 -3.48 16.77
N GLY A 48 -7.10 -3.82 17.27
CA GLY A 48 -7.57 -3.39 18.59
C GLY A 48 -6.68 -3.88 19.73
N ILE A 49 -6.20 -5.14 19.67
CA ILE A 49 -5.26 -5.70 20.64
C ILE A 49 -3.92 -4.94 20.58
N ILE A 50 -3.40 -4.69 19.38
CA ILE A 50 -2.15 -3.94 19.19
C ILE A 50 -2.26 -2.55 19.82
N TYR A 51 -3.32 -1.79 19.51
CA TYR A 51 -3.53 -0.47 20.10
C TYR A 51 -3.66 -0.52 21.62
N LYS A 52 -4.33 -1.53 22.18
CA LYS A 52 -4.43 -1.71 23.63
C LYS A 52 -3.07 -1.97 24.28
N LEU A 53 -2.24 -2.82 23.68
CA LEU A 53 -0.87 -3.09 24.15
C LEU A 53 0.01 -1.85 24.05
N GLU A 54 -0.11 -1.14 22.95
CA GLU A 54 0.58 0.09 22.67
C GLU A 54 0.29 1.15 23.76
N LEU A 55 -0.97 1.42 24.05
CA LEU A 55 -1.38 2.34 25.09
C LEU A 55 -0.91 1.92 26.50
N SER A 56 -0.75 0.61 26.75
CA SER A 56 -0.29 0.12 28.06
C SER A 56 1.22 0.22 28.24
N TRP A 57 1.99 0.04 27.18
CA TRP A 57 3.46 0.03 27.25
C TRP A 57 4.09 1.40 26.99
N ASN A 58 3.40 2.29 26.28
CA ASN A 58 3.80 3.67 25.97
C ASN A 58 5.30 3.82 25.64
N SER A 59 5.83 2.92 24.78
CA SER A 59 7.24 2.85 24.46
C SER A 59 7.48 3.20 23.00
N ILE A 60 8.28 4.25 22.75
CA ILE A 60 8.68 4.68 21.40
C ILE A 60 9.35 3.53 20.63
N THR A 61 10.17 2.72 21.31
CA THR A 61 10.87 1.57 20.70
C THR A 61 9.88 0.54 20.17
N PHE A 62 8.81 0.26 20.92
CA PHE A 62 7.77 -0.68 20.52
C PHE A 62 7.01 -0.16 19.29
N ASN A 63 6.74 1.15 19.22
CA ASN A 63 6.07 1.76 18.07
C ASN A 63 6.91 1.68 16.81
N LEU A 64 8.19 2.01 16.91
CA LEU A 64 9.10 1.90 15.79
C LEU A 64 9.18 0.45 15.27
N LEU A 65 9.20 -0.53 16.18
CA LEU A 65 9.18 -1.95 15.81
C LEU A 65 7.89 -2.32 15.08
N LEU A 66 6.74 -1.83 15.52
CA LEU A 66 5.46 -2.07 14.84
C LEU A 66 5.43 -1.46 13.43
N VAL A 67 5.98 -0.26 13.25
CA VAL A 67 6.09 0.37 11.92
C VAL A 67 6.99 -0.44 11.00
N VAL A 68 8.13 -0.94 11.50
CA VAL A 68 9.02 -1.82 10.72
C VAL A 68 8.31 -3.12 10.33
N LEU A 69 7.57 -3.73 11.25
CA LEU A 69 6.78 -4.94 10.98
C LEU A 69 5.69 -4.66 9.96
N LEU A 70 5.01 -3.52 10.05
CA LEU A 70 4.01 -3.09 9.07
C LEU A 70 4.63 -2.87 7.69
N ALA A 71 5.81 -2.25 7.60
CA ALA A 71 6.54 -2.08 6.34
C ALA A 71 6.93 -3.43 5.73
N LEU A 72 7.34 -4.40 6.55
CA LEU A 72 7.65 -5.75 6.12
C LEU A 72 6.41 -6.47 5.57
N LEU A 73 5.29 -6.39 6.26
CA LEU A 73 4.01 -6.93 5.80
C LEU A 73 3.55 -6.27 4.50
N THR A 74 3.70 -4.95 4.40
CA THR A 74 3.36 -4.17 3.19
C THR A 74 4.17 -4.65 2.00
N ALA A 75 5.48 -4.80 2.14
CA ALA A 75 6.36 -5.31 1.09
C ALA A 75 5.99 -6.75 0.69
N PHE A 76 5.76 -7.62 1.68
CA PHE A 76 5.37 -9.00 1.44
C PHE A 76 4.06 -9.09 0.65
N VAL A 77 3.03 -8.35 1.06
CA VAL A 77 1.72 -8.37 0.38
C VAL A 77 1.83 -7.75 -1.01
N THR A 78 2.59 -6.66 -1.17
CA THR A 78 2.78 -5.99 -2.47
C THR A 78 3.43 -6.92 -3.48
N VAL A 79 4.54 -7.55 -3.11
CA VAL A 79 5.30 -8.43 -4.02
C VAL A 79 4.59 -9.76 -4.24
N SER A 80 3.89 -10.30 -3.23
CA SER A 80 3.09 -11.52 -3.38
C SER A 80 1.91 -11.37 -4.33
N LYS A 81 1.27 -10.18 -4.34
CA LYS A 81 0.18 -9.87 -5.26
C LYS A 81 0.68 -9.56 -6.68
N ALA A 82 1.85 -8.96 -6.80
CA ALA A 82 2.49 -8.77 -8.09
C ALA A 82 2.98 -10.11 -8.62
N ARG A 83 2.77 -10.40 -9.89
CA ARG A 83 3.30 -11.60 -10.57
C ARG A 83 4.82 -11.51 -10.79
N SER A 84 5.50 -10.70 -10.01
CA SER A 84 6.93 -10.47 -10.06
C SER A 84 7.69 -11.51 -9.23
N ASN A 85 9.01 -11.61 -9.45
CA ASN A 85 9.85 -12.55 -8.72
C ASN A 85 10.08 -12.06 -7.27
N MET A 86 9.52 -12.77 -6.28
CA MET A 86 9.66 -12.49 -4.86
C MET A 86 11.11 -12.27 -4.41
N LYS A 87 12.03 -13.13 -4.86
CA LYS A 87 13.45 -13.05 -4.43
C LYS A 87 14.13 -11.74 -4.88
N LYS A 88 13.72 -11.19 -6.02
CA LYS A 88 14.34 -9.98 -6.61
C LYS A 88 13.74 -8.67 -6.11
N TYR A 89 12.45 -8.66 -5.75
CA TYR A 89 11.72 -7.43 -5.44
C TYR A 89 11.37 -7.26 -3.96
N PHE A 90 11.44 -8.34 -3.14
CA PHE A 90 11.03 -8.26 -1.73
C PHE A 90 11.91 -7.29 -0.91
N VAL A 91 13.24 -7.48 -0.95
CA VAL A 91 14.17 -6.60 -0.20
C VAL A 91 14.09 -5.16 -0.69
N PRO A 92 14.12 -4.87 -2.01
CA PRO A 92 13.89 -3.52 -2.53
C PRO A 92 12.56 -2.90 -2.07
N ALA A 93 11.47 -3.66 -2.13
CA ALA A 93 10.16 -3.17 -1.70
C ALA A 93 10.10 -2.90 -0.19
N PHE A 94 10.71 -3.74 0.63
CA PHE A 94 10.79 -3.53 2.07
C PHE A 94 11.57 -2.26 2.42
N LEU A 95 12.78 -2.11 1.89
CA LEU A 95 13.63 -0.94 2.16
C LEU A 95 12.97 0.36 1.69
N SER A 96 12.39 0.36 0.48
CA SER A 96 11.71 1.53 -0.05
C SER A 96 10.47 1.90 0.75
N THR A 97 9.65 0.93 1.15
CA THR A 97 8.46 1.16 1.97
C THR A 97 8.88 1.72 3.33
N LEU A 98 9.89 1.15 3.95
CA LEU A 98 10.39 1.60 5.24
C LEU A 98 10.90 3.04 5.17
N ILE A 99 11.77 3.36 4.22
CA ILE A 99 12.31 4.72 4.04
C ILE A 99 11.17 5.73 3.81
N VAL A 100 10.25 5.42 2.90
CA VAL A 100 9.15 6.33 2.56
C VAL A 100 8.19 6.51 3.74
N THR A 101 7.85 5.43 4.45
CA THR A 101 6.97 5.50 5.62
C THR A 101 7.58 6.36 6.73
N PHE A 102 8.86 6.21 7.00
CA PHE A 102 9.53 7.07 7.99
C PHE A 102 9.66 8.51 7.52
N CYS A 103 10.18 8.76 6.33
CA CYS A 103 10.41 10.13 5.85
C CYS A 103 9.11 10.90 5.69
N LEU A 104 8.13 10.37 4.97
CA LEU A 104 6.86 11.05 4.75
C LEU A 104 5.96 11.00 6.00
N GLY A 105 5.98 9.92 6.75
CA GLY A 105 5.20 9.79 7.99
C GLY A 105 5.62 10.86 9.00
N ILE A 106 6.90 10.98 9.29
CA ILE A 106 7.43 12.02 10.18
C ILE A 106 7.14 13.41 9.62
N PHE A 107 7.35 13.64 8.32
CA PHE A 107 7.07 14.93 7.69
C PHE A 107 5.62 15.36 7.85
N VAL A 108 4.67 14.47 7.60
CA VAL A 108 3.23 14.77 7.75
C VAL A 108 2.85 14.99 9.21
N LEU A 109 3.41 14.20 10.12
CA LEU A 109 3.15 14.36 11.56
C LEU A 109 3.69 15.69 12.09
N LEU A 110 4.83 16.15 11.60
CA LEU A 110 5.38 17.48 11.90
C LEU A 110 4.51 18.63 11.40
N LEU A 111 3.77 18.43 10.32
CA LEU A 111 2.83 19.43 9.82
C LEU A 111 1.54 19.51 10.66
N ILE A 112 1.13 18.40 11.29
CA ILE A 112 -0.12 18.30 12.05
C ILE A 112 0.10 18.60 13.54
N GLY A 113 1.29 18.33 14.09
CA GLY A 113 1.58 18.47 15.51
C GLY A 113 3.04 18.83 15.81
N SER A 114 3.44 18.68 17.06
CA SER A 114 4.83 18.84 17.50
C SER A 114 5.64 17.55 17.25
N LEU A 115 6.96 17.65 17.25
CA LEU A 115 7.87 16.49 17.11
C LEU A 115 7.67 15.44 18.21
N VAL A 116 7.31 15.88 19.41
CA VAL A 116 7.09 14.99 20.56
C VAL A 116 5.83 14.17 20.34
N ASP A 117 4.74 14.82 19.89
CA ASP A 117 3.48 14.15 19.60
C ASP A 117 3.58 13.24 18.37
N ALA A 118 4.45 13.57 17.42
CA ALA A 118 4.67 12.79 16.20
C ALA A 118 5.20 11.38 16.45
N LEU A 119 6.03 11.21 17.48
CA LEU A 119 6.60 9.92 17.87
C LEU A 119 5.72 9.17 18.88
N GLU A 120 4.70 9.86 19.41
CA GLU A 120 3.71 9.19 20.24
C GLU A 120 2.86 8.21 19.42
N ILE A 121 2.43 7.19 20.11
CA ILE A 121 1.79 5.98 19.64
C ILE A 121 0.53 6.25 18.81
N GLY A 122 -0.28 7.23 19.22
CA GLY A 122 -1.57 7.49 18.62
C GLY A 122 -1.53 7.96 17.17
N TYR A 123 -0.38 8.41 16.65
CA TYR A 123 -0.29 9.05 15.34
C TYR A 123 0.54 8.28 14.33
N LEU A 124 1.69 7.73 14.72
CA LEU A 124 2.64 7.13 13.77
C LEU A 124 2.09 5.86 13.13
N LEU A 125 1.51 4.97 13.90
CA LEU A 125 1.01 3.69 13.40
C LEU A 125 -0.22 3.83 12.48
N PRO A 126 -1.26 4.65 12.79
CA PRO A 126 -2.35 4.93 11.86
C PRO A 126 -1.89 5.55 10.54
N VAL A 127 -0.98 6.53 10.59
CA VAL A 127 -0.42 7.17 9.40
C VAL A 127 0.37 6.16 8.56
N ALA A 128 1.21 5.34 9.19
CA ALA A 128 1.94 4.27 8.53
C ALA A 128 0.98 3.24 7.89
N GLY A 129 -0.08 2.86 8.59
CA GLY A 129 -1.13 1.95 8.07
C GLY A 129 -1.86 2.51 6.86
N PHE A 130 -2.18 3.80 6.90
CA PHE A 130 -2.82 4.51 5.79
C PHE A 130 -1.93 4.55 4.55
N MET A 131 -0.63 4.84 4.72
CA MET A 131 0.36 4.80 3.65
C MET A 131 0.54 3.37 3.11
N ALA A 132 0.62 2.36 3.99
CA ALA A 132 0.77 0.97 3.63
C ALA A 132 -0.36 0.48 2.72
N GLY A 133 -1.60 0.82 3.03
CA GLY A 133 -2.77 0.51 2.20
C GLY A 133 -2.65 1.07 0.79
N SER A 134 -2.25 2.34 0.66
CA SER A 134 -2.03 2.99 -0.63
C SER A 134 -0.88 2.36 -1.42
N ILE A 135 0.25 2.08 -0.75
CA ILE A 135 1.42 1.44 -1.37
C ILE A 135 1.04 0.06 -1.91
N ILE A 136 0.34 -0.77 -1.14
CA ILE A 136 -0.09 -2.10 -1.59
C ILE A 136 -0.95 -2.00 -2.83
N GLU A 137 -2.02 -1.18 -2.79
CA GLU A 137 -3.00 -1.11 -3.87
C GLU A 137 -2.42 -0.61 -5.19
N SER A 138 -1.49 0.35 -5.11
CA SER A 138 -0.89 0.98 -6.27
C SER A 138 0.29 0.17 -6.81
N ASN A 139 1.19 -0.26 -5.93
CA ASN A 139 2.50 -0.76 -6.36
C ASN A 139 2.48 -2.20 -6.84
N TYR A 140 1.54 -3.07 -6.38
CA TYR A 140 1.50 -4.42 -6.94
C TYR A 140 1.16 -4.43 -8.44
N LYS A 141 0.23 -3.57 -8.88
CA LYS A 141 -0.11 -3.42 -10.30
C LYS A 141 1.03 -2.80 -11.10
N ALA A 142 1.71 -1.83 -10.49
CA ALA A 142 2.83 -1.15 -11.12
C ALA A 142 4.05 -2.06 -11.30
N LEU A 143 4.37 -2.87 -10.28
CA LEU A 143 5.44 -3.87 -10.37
C LEU A 143 5.11 -4.96 -11.42
N ASP A 144 3.85 -5.38 -11.49
CA ASP A 144 3.40 -6.33 -12.51
C ASP A 144 3.55 -5.72 -13.91
N ALA A 145 3.12 -4.47 -14.11
CA ALA A 145 3.27 -3.76 -15.38
C ALA A 145 4.76 -3.56 -15.77
N TYR A 146 5.62 -3.25 -14.80
CA TYR A 146 7.06 -3.11 -15.02
C TYR A 146 7.71 -4.42 -15.45
N TYR A 147 7.42 -5.50 -14.71
CA TYR A 147 7.97 -6.82 -14.99
C TYR A 147 7.47 -7.38 -16.33
N ALA A 148 6.16 -7.30 -16.58
CA ALA A 148 5.56 -7.70 -17.84
C ALA A 148 6.11 -6.89 -19.02
N GLY A 149 6.25 -5.57 -18.84
CA GLY A 149 6.84 -4.68 -19.85
C GLY A 149 8.26 -5.10 -20.23
N LEU A 150 9.12 -5.32 -19.26
CA LEU A 150 10.51 -5.77 -19.50
C LEU A 150 10.57 -7.16 -20.16
N LYS A 151 9.66 -8.06 -19.77
CA LYS A 151 9.63 -9.42 -20.33
C LYS A 151 9.13 -9.41 -21.80
N HIS A 152 8.03 -8.73 -22.09
CA HIS A 152 7.42 -8.70 -23.42
C HIS A 152 8.18 -7.81 -24.41
N HIS A 153 8.81 -6.74 -23.95
CA HIS A 153 9.55 -5.82 -24.80
C HIS A 153 11.06 -5.91 -24.58
N ARG A 154 11.57 -7.10 -24.31
CA ARG A 154 12.99 -7.37 -24.12
C ARG A 154 13.84 -6.93 -25.32
N ALA A 155 13.33 -7.14 -26.53
CA ALA A 155 13.98 -6.71 -27.77
C ALA A 155 14.16 -5.18 -27.82
N LEU A 156 13.17 -4.39 -27.42
CA LEU A 156 13.27 -2.93 -27.35
C LEU A 156 14.35 -2.49 -26.37
N TYR A 157 14.43 -3.14 -25.21
CA TYR A 157 15.46 -2.85 -24.22
C TYR A 157 16.87 -3.05 -24.78
N TYR A 158 17.15 -4.20 -25.40
CA TYR A 158 18.45 -4.50 -26.01
C TYR A 158 18.74 -3.65 -27.24
N TYR A 159 17.73 -3.31 -28.03
CA TYR A 159 17.87 -2.39 -29.18
C TYR A 159 18.35 -1.00 -28.70
N LEU A 160 17.77 -0.47 -27.63
CA LEU A 160 18.22 0.81 -27.07
C LEU A 160 19.65 0.75 -26.56
N LEU A 161 20.05 -0.33 -25.86
CA LEU A 161 21.43 -0.52 -25.41
C LEU A 161 22.41 -0.62 -26.59
N GLY A 162 22.05 -1.37 -27.65
CA GLY A 162 22.85 -1.52 -28.86
C GLY A 162 23.04 -0.21 -29.61
N ASN A 163 22.11 0.74 -29.52
CA ASN A 163 22.22 2.08 -30.07
C ASN A 163 22.93 3.09 -29.14
N GLY A 164 23.63 2.60 -28.10
CA GLY A 164 24.42 3.45 -27.21
C GLY A 164 23.64 4.15 -26.09
N ALA A 165 22.36 3.80 -25.87
CA ALA A 165 21.63 4.32 -24.74
C ALA A 165 22.19 3.73 -23.43
N SER A 166 22.33 4.56 -22.41
CA SER A 166 22.68 4.08 -21.07
C SER A 166 21.59 3.17 -20.53
N HIS A 167 21.94 2.27 -19.59
CA HIS A 167 20.96 1.40 -18.91
C HIS A 167 19.76 2.18 -18.34
N ASN A 168 20.02 3.34 -17.73
CA ASN A 168 18.98 4.20 -17.18
C ASN A 168 18.03 4.74 -18.25
N GLN A 169 18.53 5.06 -19.43
CA GLN A 169 17.71 5.52 -20.56
C GLN A 169 16.87 4.39 -21.12
N ALA A 170 17.45 3.19 -21.29
CA ALA A 170 16.74 2.02 -21.78
C ALA A 170 15.59 1.58 -20.87
N VAL A 171 15.78 1.68 -19.53
CA VAL A 171 14.75 1.30 -18.54
C VAL A 171 13.72 2.41 -18.31
N LYS A 172 14.03 3.67 -18.65
CA LYS A 172 13.17 4.84 -18.37
C LYS A 172 11.73 4.68 -18.87
N TYR A 173 11.55 4.09 -20.05
CA TYR A 173 10.20 3.84 -20.60
C TYR A 173 9.36 2.95 -19.68
N PHE A 174 9.93 1.85 -19.19
CA PHE A 174 9.24 0.89 -18.32
C PHE A 174 8.96 1.49 -16.94
N VAL A 175 9.89 2.28 -16.38
CA VAL A 175 9.71 3.00 -15.13
C VAL A 175 8.58 4.03 -15.26
N LYS A 176 8.54 4.80 -16.35
CA LYS A 176 7.47 5.76 -16.63
C LYS A 176 6.10 5.06 -16.64
N ARG A 177 5.98 3.94 -17.35
CA ARG A 177 4.74 3.18 -17.43
C ARG A 177 4.31 2.63 -16.06
N ALA A 178 5.24 2.14 -15.27
CA ALA A 178 4.97 1.65 -13.92
C ALA A 178 4.48 2.79 -12.99
N LEU A 179 5.11 3.97 -13.06
CA LEU A 179 4.67 5.13 -12.28
C LEU A 179 3.27 5.61 -12.67
N GLU A 180 2.95 5.65 -13.96
CA GLU A 180 1.60 5.96 -14.43
C GLU A 180 0.57 4.99 -13.83
N VAL A 181 0.84 3.67 -13.87
CA VAL A 181 -0.04 2.65 -13.29
C VAL A 181 -0.16 2.79 -11.77
N SER A 182 0.91 3.16 -11.07
CA SER A 182 0.90 3.40 -9.62
C SER A 182 0.04 4.59 -9.20
N MET A 183 0.05 5.66 -9.99
CA MET A 183 -0.69 6.88 -9.65
C MET A 183 -2.20 6.78 -9.91
N ILE A 184 -2.63 6.00 -10.90
CA ILE A 184 -4.03 5.91 -11.34
C ILE A 184 -5.01 5.62 -10.19
N PRO A 185 -4.79 4.66 -9.27
CA PRO A 185 -5.75 4.38 -8.20
C PRO A 185 -5.96 5.58 -7.27
N THR A 186 -4.89 6.26 -6.90
CA THR A 186 -4.95 7.43 -6.01
C THR A 186 -5.57 8.64 -6.69
N LEU A 187 -5.23 8.89 -7.96
CA LEU A 187 -5.86 9.97 -8.75
C LEU A 187 -7.37 9.75 -8.91
N LYS A 188 -7.81 8.50 -9.13
CA LYS A 188 -9.24 8.17 -9.14
C LYS A 188 -9.91 8.48 -7.80
N ARG A 189 -9.28 8.14 -6.67
CA ARG A 189 -9.80 8.48 -5.34
C ARG A 189 -9.90 9.99 -5.13
N MET A 190 -8.90 10.76 -5.58
CA MET A 190 -8.93 12.22 -5.49
C MET A 190 -10.06 12.82 -6.33
N SER A 191 -10.32 12.26 -7.53
CA SER A 191 -11.39 12.73 -8.41
C SER A 191 -12.80 12.45 -7.86
N TYR A 192 -12.95 11.39 -7.08
CA TYR A 192 -14.24 10.98 -6.48
C TYR A 192 -14.26 11.14 -4.97
N VAL A 193 -13.54 12.12 -4.44
CA VAL A 193 -13.36 12.32 -2.99
C VAL A 193 -14.69 12.45 -2.23
N VAL A 194 -15.71 13.02 -2.87
CA VAL A 194 -17.04 13.21 -2.25
C VAL A 194 -17.85 11.92 -2.16
N ILE A 195 -17.59 10.95 -3.05
CA ILE A 195 -18.44 9.74 -3.20
C ILE A 195 -17.79 8.52 -2.52
N GLY A 196 -16.48 8.55 -2.25
CA GLY A 196 -15.75 7.41 -1.69
C GLY A 196 -15.78 7.32 -0.16
N ILE A 197 -14.76 6.66 0.41
CA ILE A 197 -14.55 6.52 1.86
C ILE A 197 -14.09 7.84 2.50
N SER A 198 -13.55 8.76 1.72
CA SER A 198 -13.02 10.05 2.20
C SER A 198 -14.00 10.89 3.02
N PRO A 199 -15.29 10.99 2.67
CA PRO A 199 -16.26 11.72 3.48
C PRO A 199 -16.39 11.20 4.91
N ILE A 200 -16.14 9.92 5.15
CA ILE A 200 -16.21 9.31 6.49
C ILE A 200 -15.15 9.91 7.42
N VAL A 201 -13.95 10.19 6.91
CA VAL A 201 -12.86 10.79 7.70
C VAL A 201 -13.24 12.22 8.11
N VAL A 202 -13.71 13.03 7.16
CA VAL A 202 -14.20 14.39 7.44
C VAL A 202 -15.35 14.36 8.44
N TRP A 203 -16.32 13.48 8.21
CA TRP A 203 -17.46 13.31 9.12
C TRP A 203 -17.03 12.90 10.53
N ALA A 204 -16.10 11.94 10.66
CA ALA A 204 -15.58 11.51 11.96
C ALA A 204 -14.88 12.65 12.70
N MET A 205 -14.11 13.49 12.02
CA MET A 205 -13.47 14.67 12.62
C MET A 205 -14.49 15.69 13.09
N LEU A 206 -15.54 15.96 12.31
CA LEU A 206 -16.63 16.86 12.69
C LEU A 206 -17.39 16.33 13.92
N MET A 207 -17.61 15.02 14.02
CA MET A 207 -18.23 14.39 15.18
C MET A 207 -17.37 14.49 16.45
N LEU A 208 -16.03 14.61 16.30
CA LEU A 208 -15.10 14.87 17.39
C LEU A 208 -15.01 16.36 17.75
N GLY A 209 -15.77 17.23 17.09
CA GLY A 209 -15.81 18.67 17.35
C GLY A 209 -14.71 19.49 16.68
N TRP A 210 -14.01 18.91 15.70
CA TRP A 210 -13.01 19.64 14.93
C TRP A 210 -13.67 20.61 13.94
N ASP A 211 -12.99 21.73 13.66
CA ASP A 211 -13.43 22.70 12.66
C ASP A 211 -13.46 22.08 11.25
N ILE A 212 -14.45 22.51 10.45
CA ILE A 212 -14.66 21.96 9.10
C ILE A 212 -13.45 22.21 8.17
N TYR A 213 -12.79 23.37 8.29
CA TYR A 213 -11.61 23.69 7.48
C TYR A 213 -10.43 22.77 7.83
N VAL A 214 -10.24 22.51 9.13
CA VAL A 214 -9.20 21.59 9.60
C VAL A 214 -9.48 20.17 9.11
N ALA A 215 -10.72 19.70 9.18
CA ALA A 215 -11.11 18.37 8.70
C ALA A 215 -10.87 18.20 7.20
N ILE A 216 -11.24 19.22 6.39
CA ILE A 216 -11.02 19.21 4.93
C ILE A 216 -9.52 19.26 4.62
N LEU A 217 -8.75 20.11 5.30
CA LEU A 217 -7.31 20.21 5.10
C LEU A 217 -6.59 18.89 5.43
N THR A 218 -6.93 18.28 6.55
CA THR A 218 -6.38 16.99 6.97
C THR A 218 -6.67 15.90 5.93
N GLN A 219 -7.89 15.87 5.39
CA GLN A 219 -8.25 14.95 4.33
C GLN A 219 -7.43 15.18 3.04
N LEU A 220 -7.21 16.44 2.66
CA LEU A 220 -6.40 16.80 1.49
C LEU A 220 -4.93 16.39 1.67
N ILE A 221 -4.36 16.64 2.85
CA ILE A 221 -3.00 16.19 3.22
C ILE A 221 -2.91 14.65 3.13
N GLY A 222 -3.92 13.93 3.64
CA GLY A 222 -3.99 12.48 3.55
C GLY A 222 -3.95 11.98 2.10
N LEU A 223 -4.73 12.57 1.21
CA LEU A 223 -4.75 12.20 -0.21
C LEU A 223 -3.40 12.49 -0.90
N ALA A 224 -2.81 13.65 -0.63
CA ALA A 224 -1.48 14.01 -1.15
C ALA A 224 -0.40 13.05 -0.62
N MET A 225 -0.47 12.67 0.65
CA MET A 225 0.41 11.69 1.27
C MET A 225 0.31 10.31 0.61
N MET A 226 -0.92 9.83 0.33
CA MET A 226 -1.13 8.56 -0.37
C MET A 226 -0.48 8.56 -1.76
N LEU A 227 -0.65 9.63 -2.52
CA LEU A 227 -0.08 9.78 -3.87
C LEU A 227 1.44 9.80 -3.82
N SER A 228 2.01 10.60 -2.91
CA SER A 228 3.46 10.71 -2.72
C SER A 228 4.07 9.41 -2.23
N ALA A 229 3.45 8.75 -1.24
CA ALA A 229 3.95 7.51 -0.67
C ALA A 229 3.98 6.37 -1.71
N SER A 230 2.93 6.18 -2.48
CA SER A 230 2.88 5.12 -3.49
C SER A 230 3.90 5.36 -4.61
N SER A 231 3.99 6.59 -5.14
CA SER A 231 4.90 6.91 -6.23
C SER A 231 6.37 6.87 -5.81
N LEU A 232 6.72 7.43 -4.65
CA LEU A 232 8.10 7.40 -4.13
C LEU A 232 8.53 5.98 -3.74
N SER A 233 7.66 5.23 -3.08
CA SER A 233 7.95 3.83 -2.72
C SER A 233 8.20 2.98 -3.95
N LEU A 234 7.40 3.12 -5.01
CA LEU A 234 7.63 2.41 -6.26
C LEU A 234 8.96 2.82 -6.91
N LEU A 235 9.22 4.13 -7.03
CA LEU A 235 10.43 4.64 -7.65
C LEU A 235 11.68 4.13 -6.94
N LEU A 236 11.72 4.20 -5.60
CA LEU A 236 12.82 3.67 -4.79
C LEU A 236 12.91 2.14 -4.93
N THR A 237 11.80 1.42 -4.95
CA THR A 237 11.79 -0.03 -5.18
C THR A 237 12.46 -0.37 -6.51
N LEU A 238 12.13 0.33 -7.59
CA LEU A 238 12.69 0.10 -8.91
C LEU A 238 14.18 0.48 -8.98
N ILE A 239 14.60 1.56 -8.31
CA ILE A 239 16.01 1.97 -8.23
C ILE A 239 16.85 0.91 -7.50
N ILE A 240 16.38 0.45 -6.35
CA ILE A 240 17.08 -0.57 -5.55
C ILE A 240 17.06 -1.91 -6.27
N ALA A 241 15.92 -2.27 -6.88
CA ALA A 241 15.74 -3.54 -7.60
C ALA A 241 16.68 -3.71 -8.79
N LYS A 242 17.20 -2.64 -9.37
CA LYS A 242 18.20 -2.72 -10.47
C LYS A 242 19.35 -3.66 -10.12
N ARG A 243 19.87 -3.59 -8.90
CA ARG A 243 20.99 -4.43 -8.43
C ARG A 243 20.64 -5.92 -8.36
N TYR A 244 19.36 -6.26 -8.23
CA TYR A 244 18.87 -7.62 -8.09
C TYR A 244 18.36 -8.21 -9.41
N VAL A 245 17.88 -7.34 -10.32
CA VAL A 245 17.25 -7.73 -11.59
C VAL A 245 18.25 -7.80 -12.74
N PHE A 246 19.25 -6.93 -12.74
CA PHE A 246 20.26 -6.84 -13.80
C PHE A 246 21.64 -7.28 -13.30
N ASP A 247 22.46 -7.79 -14.21
CA ASP A 247 23.88 -8.07 -13.98
C ASP A 247 24.74 -6.81 -14.19
N ALA A 248 26.06 -6.96 -14.01
CA ALA A 248 27.03 -5.86 -14.21
C ALA A 248 27.06 -5.35 -15.67
N TYR A 249 26.64 -6.16 -16.62
CA TYR A 249 26.60 -5.84 -18.06
C TYR A 249 25.25 -5.32 -18.53
N GLY A 250 24.29 -5.13 -17.60
CA GLY A 250 22.94 -4.68 -17.93
C GLY A 250 22.01 -5.77 -18.48
N ASN A 251 22.42 -7.03 -18.45
CA ASN A 251 21.54 -8.12 -18.87
C ASN A 251 20.54 -8.48 -17.78
N LEU A 252 19.32 -8.86 -18.18
CA LEU A 252 18.33 -9.38 -17.26
C LEU A 252 18.81 -10.74 -16.72
N LYS A 253 18.99 -10.85 -15.41
CA LYS A 253 19.28 -12.13 -14.75
C LYS A 253 18.14 -13.10 -15.02
N SER A 254 18.44 -14.23 -15.67
CA SER A 254 17.47 -15.29 -15.92
C SER A 254 16.91 -15.84 -14.59
N ASN A 255 15.69 -16.33 -14.64
CA ASN A 255 15.13 -17.05 -13.51
C ASN A 255 15.44 -18.53 -13.70
N GLU A 256 16.04 -19.17 -12.72
CA GLU A 256 16.30 -20.62 -12.69
C GLU A 256 15.07 -21.50 -13.04
N LYS A 257 13.86 -20.92 -12.96
CA LYS A 257 12.63 -21.61 -13.36
C LYS A 257 12.31 -21.50 -14.86
N GLU A 258 12.85 -20.51 -15.57
CA GLU A 258 12.62 -20.34 -17.01
C GLU A 258 13.55 -21.25 -17.81
N GLU A 259 14.78 -21.48 -17.37
CA GLU A 259 15.72 -22.41 -17.99
C GLU A 259 15.25 -23.88 -17.98
N LYS A 260 14.45 -24.26 -16.95
CA LYS A 260 13.89 -25.62 -16.87
C LYS A 260 12.64 -25.86 -17.73
N THR A 261 12.09 -24.81 -18.35
CA THR A 261 10.89 -24.92 -19.19
C THR A 261 11.24 -24.79 -20.68
N GLU A 262 12.44 -24.29 -21.00
CA GLU A 262 12.95 -24.16 -22.38
C GLU A 262 13.97 -25.26 -22.73
N ALA A 263 14.34 -26.13 -21.79
CA ALA A 263 15.12 -27.35 -21.98
C ALA A 263 14.19 -28.58 -21.92
#